data_8ac97b32b33edb942a41e02cbad8e740
#
_entry.id   8ac97b32b33edb942a41e02cbad8e740
#
_cell.length_a   1.000
_cell.length_b   1.000
_cell.length_c   1.000
_cell.angle_alpha   90.00
_cell.angle_beta   90.00
_cell.angle_gamma   90.00
#
_symmetry.space_group_name_H-M   'P 1'
#
loop_
_entity.id
_entity.type
_entity.pdbx_description
1 polymer ?
#
loop_
_entity_poly.entity_id
_entity_poly.type
_entity_poly.pdbx_seq_one_letter_code
_entity_poly.pdbx_strand_id
1 'polypeptide(L)'
;SLAAAYGTFPVAAVLFALLAQLAKALGGFDALGFFSTDQEALAFYVDGFTFVLSAVLISSLTLSGSDRRGRPKEKREDGDKRIDFAQTFRELKEGWHFIFVNPVVRSVNLGLATGLIGAGMVVPLGSIFSRDVLGAGAAGYGVFITALGFGVAAGVLLLSVTQKRLPKVQIFELSLFVAGGSMIFAASMSSLSLAVVGVAVLGICGGSVYVVGFTLLHENVDDELRGRIFSALYTLVRLCLLVAFALGPFLSEALNNVVVRVLNDCRPAPSGTICSVNFPGGATMAIPGVRVTLWLAGVIILVAGLVAFRSLRAGRRASAAPQ
;
A
#
# COMPACT_ATOMS: atom_id res chain seq x y z
N SER A 1 9.39 6.20 14.34
CA SER A 1 10.43 5.30 13.82
C SER A 1 9.86 4.35 12.78
N LEU A 2 10.56 4.16 11.66
CA LEU A 2 10.12 3.30 10.54
C LEU A 2 9.91 1.85 10.99
N ALA A 3 10.75 1.33 11.87
CA ALA A 3 10.61 -0.01 12.43
C ALA A 3 9.26 -0.23 13.16
N ALA A 4 8.74 0.79 13.84
CA ALA A 4 7.43 0.70 14.48
C ALA A 4 6.29 0.64 13.45
N ALA A 5 6.36 1.44 12.38
CA ALA A 5 5.32 1.48 11.36
C ALA A 5 5.23 0.17 10.55
N TYR A 6 6.36 -0.48 10.28
CA TYR A 6 6.38 -1.71 9.47
C TYR A 6 6.37 -3.00 10.29
N GLY A 7 6.85 -2.95 11.53
CA GLY A 7 6.75 -4.08 12.45
C GLY A 7 5.33 -4.36 12.93
N THR A 8 4.42 -3.40 12.80
CA THR A 8 3.01 -3.57 13.20
C THR A 8 2.26 -4.58 12.32
N PHE A 9 2.53 -4.64 11.00
CA PHE A 9 1.82 -5.55 10.10
C PHE A 9 1.99 -7.04 10.46
N PRO A 10 3.23 -7.58 10.62
CA PRO A 10 3.41 -8.96 11.05
C PRO A 10 2.83 -9.23 12.43
N VAL A 11 3.00 -8.31 13.38
CA VAL A 11 2.45 -8.44 14.73
C VAL A 11 0.92 -8.47 14.71
N ALA A 12 0.30 -7.56 13.95
CA ALA A 12 -1.15 -7.53 13.78
C ALA A 12 -1.67 -8.82 13.12
N ALA A 13 -0.98 -9.37 12.13
CA ALA A 13 -1.38 -10.63 11.49
C ALA A 13 -1.31 -11.82 12.45
N VAL A 14 -0.26 -11.91 13.29
CA VAL A 14 -0.15 -12.94 14.32
C VAL A 14 -1.22 -12.77 15.38
N LEU A 15 -1.45 -11.55 15.88
CA LEU A 15 -2.51 -11.27 16.84
C LEU A 15 -3.89 -11.62 16.29
N PHE A 16 -4.17 -11.26 15.05
CA PHE A 16 -5.43 -11.62 14.40
C PHE A 16 -5.62 -13.14 14.32
N ALA A 17 -4.58 -13.88 13.92
CA ALA A 17 -4.63 -15.35 13.87
C ALA A 17 -4.85 -15.97 15.27
N LEU A 18 -4.21 -15.43 16.31
CA LEU A 18 -4.42 -15.88 17.69
C LEU A 18 -5.84 -15.57 18.18
N LEU A 19 -6.36 -14.38 17.90
CA LEU A 19 -7.74 -14.00 18.25
C LEU A 19 -8.77 -14.85 17.53
N ALA A 20 -8.55 -15.18 16.26
CA ALA A 20 -9.43 -16.08 15.50
C ALA A 20 -9.44 -17.51 16.09
N GLN A 21 -8.28 -18.02 16.52
CA GLN A 21 -8.20 -19.31 17.21
C GLN A 21 -8.89 -19.26 18.59
N LEU A 22 -8.71 -18.18 19.33
CA LEU A 22 -9.37 -17.96 20.61
C LEU A 22 -10.90 -17.87 20.45
N ALA A 23 -11.38 -17.14 19.44
CA ALA A 23 -12.80 -17.06 19.11
C ALA A 23 -13.40 -18.45 18.84
N LYS A 24 -12.69 -19.29 18.09
CA LYS A 24 -13.09 -20.67 17.83
C LYS A 24 -13.14 -21.51 19.11
N ALA A 25 -12.18 -21.34 20.00
CA ALA A 25 -12.17 -22.05 21.29
C ALA A 25 -13.29 -21.59 22.22
N LEU A 26 -13.57 -20.28 22.27
CA LEU A 26 -14.65 -19.69 23.08
C LEU A 26 -16.03 -20.03 22.54
N GLY A 27 -16.18 -20.19 21.21
CA GLY A 27 -17.44 -20.59 20.58
C GLY A 27 -17.93 -22.00 20.97
N GLY A 28 -17.09 -22.79 21.62
CA GLY A 28 -17.48 -24.08 22.24
C GLY A 28 -18.33 -23.94 23.52
N PHE A 29 -18.49 -22.75 24.10
CA PHE A 29 -19.35 -22.46 25.24
C PHE A 29 -20.71 -21.92 24.77
N ASP A 30 -21.83 -22.51 25.17
CA ASP A 30 -23.18 -22.15 24.74
C ASP A 30 -23.51 -20.65 24.92
N ALA A 31 -22.98 -20.02 25.96
CA ALA A 31 -23.16 -18.59 26.24
C ALA A 31 -22.40 -17.66 25.26
N LEU A 32 -21.43 -18.18 24.51
CA LEU A 32 -20.51 -17.44 23.63
C LEU A 32 -20.59 -17.93 22.16
N GLY A 33 -21.63 -18.70 21.83
CA GLY A 33 -21.85 -19.26 20.49
C GLY A 33 -21.90 -18.24 19.35
N PHE A 34 -22.17 -16.95 19.65
CA PHE A 34 -22.07 -15.82 18.74
C PHE A 34 -20.68 -15.70 18.10
N PHE A 35 -19.61 -15.96 18.85
CA PHE A 35 -18.23 -15.88 18.35
C PHE A 35 -17.83 -17.06 17.44
N SER A 36 -18.59 -18.14 17.42
CA SER A 36 -18.33 -19.28 16.53
C SER A 36 -18.75 -19.02 15.09
N THR A 37 -19.76 -18.15 14.90
CA THR A 37 -20.32 -17.82 13.58
C THR A 37 -19.44 -16.83 12.83
N ASP A 38 -18.89 -15.83 13.53
CA ASP A 38 -18.03 -14.78 12.97
C ASP A 38 -16.71 -14.73 13.75
N GLN A 39 -15.76 -15.59 13.37
CA GLN A 39 -14.43 -15.67 14.02
C GLN A 39 -13.67 -14.34 13.97
N GLU A 40 -14.01 -13.47 13.06
CA GLU A 40 -13.41 -12.13 12.87
C GLU A 40 -13.99 -11.09 13.84
N ALA A 41 -15.21 -11.32 14.36
CA ALA A 41 -15.90 -10.38 15.23
C ALA A 41 -15.12 -10.11 16.53
N LEU A 42 -14.48 -11.12 17.11
CA LEU A 42 -13.67 -10.97 18.32
C LEU A 42 -12.52 -9.95 18.10
N ALA A 43 -11.87 -9.98 16.93
CA ALA A 43 -10.82 -9.03 16.61
C ALA A 43 -11.34 -7.58 16.57
N PHE A 44 -12.52 -7.35 16.00
CA PHE A 44 -13.15 -6.03 15.97
C PHE A 44 -13.56 -5.54 17.38
N TYR A 45 -14.06 -6.42 18.24
CA TYR A 45 -14.37 -6.05 19.63
C TYR A 45 -13.13 -5.68 20.42
N VAL A 46 -12.04 -6.46 20.28
CA VAL A 46 -10.75 -6.15 20.92
C VAL A 46 -10.19 -4.83 20.39
N ASP A 47 -10.24 -4.59 19.08
CA ASP A 47 -9.81 -3.33 18.48
C ASP A 47 -10.63 -2.15 19.00
N GLY A 48 -11.97 -2.25 18.99
CA GLY A 48 -12.85 -1.23 19.56
C GLY A 48 -12.57 -0.95 21.04
N PHE A 49 -12.32 -1.99 21.83
CA PHE A 49 -11.95 -1.84 23.25
C PHE A 49 -10.62 -1.09 23.41
N THR A 50 -9.60 -1.41 22.59
CA THR A 50 -8.31 -0.68 22.62
C THR A 50 -8.45 0.80 22.28
N PHE A 51 -9.34 1.16 21.34
CA PHE A 51 -9.66 2.56 21.04
C PHE A 51 -10.31 3.27 22.22
N VAL A 52 -11.30 2.64 22.87
CA VAL A 52 -11.94 3.21 24.07
C VAL A 52 -10.94 3.38 25.20
N LEU A 53 -10.11 2.37 25.45
CA LEU A 53 -9.05 2.43 26.45
C LEU A 53 -8.06 3.56 26.16
N SER A 54 -7.63 3.71 24.91
CA SER A 54 -6.74 4.80 24.46
C SER A 54 -7.39 6.16 24.69
N ALA A 55 -8.69 6.32 24.37
CA ALA A 55 -9.42 7.56 24.58
C ALA A 55 -9.48 7.92 26.09
N VAL A 56 -9.75 6.93 26.95
CA VAL A 56 -9.75 7.11 28.41
C VAL A 56 -8.37 7.51 28.92
N LEU A 57 -7.31 6.82 28.49
CA LEU A 57 -5.93 7.14 28.87
C LEU A 57 -5.54 8.55 28.43
N ILE A 58 -5.86 8.95 27.19
CA ILE A 58 -5.56 10.29 26.67
C ILE A 58 -6.35 11.35 27.44
N SER A 59 -7.62 11.08 27.76
CA SER A 59 -8.45 12.02 28.55
C SER A 59 -7.96 12.17 30.00
N SER A 60 -7.30 11.14 30.54
CA SER A 60 -6.70 11.17 31.88
C SER A 60 -5.34 11.91 31.92
N LEU A 61 -4.70 12.12 30.76
CA LEU A 61 -3.47 12.90 30.66
C LEU A 61 -3.79 14.39 30.84
N THR A 62 -3.61 14.89 32.04
CA THR A 62 -3.57 16.34 32.28
C THR A 62 -2.30 16.90 31.62
N LEU A 63 -2.44 17.44 30.42
CA LEU A 63 -1.38 18.19 29.78
C LEU A 63 -1.12 19.43 30.64
N SER A 64 -0.15 19.32 31.57
CA SER A 64 0.29 20.44 32.37
C SER A 64 0.78 21.53 31.44
N GLY A 65 0.05 22.66 31.40
CA GLY A 65 0.32 23.79 30.53
C GLY A 65 1.60 24.56 30.86
N SER A 66 2.62 23.92 31.46
CA SER A 66 3.84 24.58 31.95
C SER A 66 4.90 24.87 30.88
N ASP A 67 4.77 24.30 29.68
CA ASP A 67 5.79 24.48 28.64
C ASP A 67 5.50 25.62 27.64
N ARG A 68 4.49 26.44 27.90
CA ARG A 68 4.22 27.64 27.09
C ARG A 68 5.03 28.87 27.47
N ARG A 69 5.96 28.77 28.43
CA ARG A 69 6.73 29.94 28.95
C ARG A 69 8.00 30.29 28.16
N GLY A 70 8.29 29.64 27.04
CA GLY A 70 9.56 29.84 26.30
C GLY A 70 9.46 30.40 24.88
N ARG A 71 8.26 30.60 24.31
CA ARG A 71 8.15 31.28 23.01
C ARG A 71 7.70 32.72 23.18
N PRO A 72 8.39 33.71 22.58
CA PRO A 72 7.89 35.10 22.53
C PRO A 72 6.48 35.05 21.96
N LYS A 73 5.53 35.66 22.66
CA LYS A 73 4.18 35.91 22.15
C LYS A 73 4.32 36.88 20.96
N GLU A 74 4.48 36.32 19.76
CA GLU A 74 4.07 37.04 18.58
C GLU A 74 2.59 37.37 18.78
N LYS A 75 2.26 38.66 18.79
CA LYS A 75 0.88 39.17 18.92
C LYS A 75 0.04 38.50 17.80
N ARG A 76 -0.57 37.36 18.11
CA ARG A 76 -1.71 36.91 17.32
C ARG A 76 -2.86 37.82 17.70
N GLU A 77 -3.18 38.75 16.82
CA GLU A 77 -4.46 39.41 16.83
C GLU A 77 -5.55 38.35 16.96
N ASP A 78 -6.44 38.58 17.92
CA ASP A 78 -7.53 37.71 18.33
C ASP A 78 -8.65 37.83 17.26
N GLY A 79 -8.39 37.28 16.09
CA GLY A 79 -9.26 37.25 14.94
C GLY A 79 -9.54 35.80 14.53
N ASP A 80 -10.75 35.39 14.90
CA ASP A 80 -11.53 34.30 14.29
C ASP A 80 -10.77 32.98 13.99
N LYS A 81 -10.98 31.97 14.86
CA LYS A 81 -10.53 30.58 14.71
C LYS A 81 -11.25 29.86 13.56
N ARG A 82 -11.54 30.53 12.49
CA ARG A 82 -11.97 29.86 11.26
C ARG A 82 -10.74 29.25 10.62
N ILE A 83 -10.78 27.94 10.43
CA ILE A 83 -9.82 27.22 9.57
C ILE A 83 -9.93 27.90 8.22
N ASP A 84 -8.93 28.69 7.85
CA ASP A 84 -8.88 29.34 6.53
C ASP A 84 -8.58 28.29 5.48
N PHE A 85 -9.65 27.65 4.99
CA PHE A 85 -9.58 26.67 3.91
C PHE A 85 -8.87 27.22 2.67
N ALA A 86 -8.98 28.53 2.43
CA ALA A 86 -8.34 29.19 1.30
C ALA A 86 -6.81 29.26 1.48
N GLN A 87 -6.34 29.52 2.70
CA GLN A 87 -4.91 29.48 3.01
C GLN A 87 -4.38 28.05 2.91
N THR A 88 -5.06 27.06 3.50
CA THR A 88 -4.69 25.65 3.41
C THR A 88 -4.63 25.17 1.95
N PHE A 89 -5.61 25.57 1.14
CA PHE A 89 -5.63 25.22 -0.28
C PHE A 89 -4.51 25.90 -1.07
N ARG A 90 -4.14 27.13 -0.73
CA ARG A 90 -3.02 27.85 -1.34
C ARG A 90 -1.67 27.19 -1.00
N GLU A 91 -1.46 26.84 0.27
CA GLU A 91 -0.26 26.12 0.72
C GLU A 91 -0.13 24.74 0.05
N LEU A 92 -1.24 24.02 -0.11
CA LEU A 92 -1.30 22.78 -0.85
C LEU A 92 -0.94 22.99 -2.32
N LYS A 93 -1.46 24.02 -2.96
CA LYS A 93 -1.17 24.37 -4.36
C LYS A 93 0.31 24.74 -4.55
N GLU A 94 0.92 25.45 -3.62
CA GLU A 94 2.36 25.77 -3.65
C GLU A 94 3.21 24.48 -3.53
N GLY A 95 2.83 23.55 -2.62
CA GLY A 95 3.47 22.24 -2.51
C GLY A 95 3.36 21.43 -3.82
N TRP A 96 2.20 21.42 -4.45
CA TRP A 96 2.00 20.77 -5.75
C TRP A 96 2.85 21.43 -6.85
N HIS A 97 2.91 22.75 -6.90
CA HIS A 97 3.74 23.47 -7.88
C HIS A 97 5.23 23.06 -7.73
N PHE A 98 5.75 23.03 -6.53
CA PHE A 98 7.12 22.61 -6.28
C PHE A 98 7.39 21.16 -6.70
N ILE A 99 6.44 20.24 -6.46
CA ILE A 99 6.52 18.84 -6.90
C ILE A 99 6.70 18.76 -8.42
N PHE A 100 6.03 19.60 -9.20
CA PHE A 100 6.14 19.57 -10.65
C PHE A 100 7.39 20.26 -11.20
N VAL A 101 7.96 21.22 -10.49
CA VAL A 101 9.14 21.98 -10.93
C VAL A 101 10.44 21.19 -10.70
N ASN A 102 10.61 20.56 -9.53
CA ASN A 102 11.81 19.81 -9.21
C ASN A 102 11.76 18.40 -9.84
N PRO A 103 12.67 18.03 -10.77
CA PRO A 103 12.60 16.76 -11.48
C PRO A 103 12.77 15.54 -10.56
N VAL A 104 13.57 15.61 -9.50
CA VAL A 104 13.76 14.52 -8.54
C VAL A 104 12.49 14.34 -7.70
N VAL A 105 11.98 15.43 -7.14
CA VAL A 105 10.76 15.43 -6.32
C VAL A 105 9.57 14.94 -7.13
N ARG A 106 9.44 15.41 -8.37
CA ARG A 106 8.40 14.96 -9.31
C ARG A 106 8.48 13.45 -9.58
N SER A 107 9.67 12.94 -9.87
CA SER A 107 9.87 11.52 -10.18
C SER A 107 9.51 10.63 -9.01
N VAL A 108 9.95 11.01 -7.81
CA VAL A 108 9.66 10.24 -6.59
C VAL A 108 8.17 10.28 -6.28
N ASN A 109 7.52 11.45 -6.34
CA ASN A 109 6.09 11.57 -6.09
C ASN A 109 5.24 10.80 -7.11
N LEU A 110 5.53 10.95 -8.40
CA LEU A 110 4.82 10.22 -9.45
C LEU A 110 5.06 8.71 -9.35
N GLY A 111 6.31 8.28 -9.09
CA GLY A 111 6.63 6.87 -8.89
C GLY A 111 5.92 6.26 -7.68
N LEU A 112 5.92 6.96 -6.54
CA LEU A 112 5.19 6.54 -5.35
C LEU A 112 3.68 6.51 -5.60
N ALA A 113 3.10 7.59 -6.13
CA ALA A 113 1.67 7.69 -6.36
C ALA A 113 1.15 6.60 -7.31
N THR A 114 1.77 6.48 -8.49
CA THR A 114 1.35 5.50 -9.50
C THR A 114 1.64 4.07 -9.02
N GLY A 115 2.79 3.85 -8.36
CA GLY A 115 3.14 2.55 -7.77
C GLY A 115 2.16 2.12 -6.67
N LEU A 116 1.70 3.07 -5.82
CA LEU A 116 0.72 2.81 -4.78
C LEU A 116 -0.68 2.52 -5.32
N ILE A 117 -1.08 3.09 -6.46
CA ILE A 117 -2.34 2.71 -7.11
C ILE A 117 -2.29 1.22 -7.49
N GLY A 118 -1.22 0.76 -8.14
CA GLY A 118 -1.06 -0.64 -8.50
C GLY A 118 -0.95 -1.56 -7.28
N ALA A 119 0.01 -1.28 -6.38
CA ALA A 119 0.25 -2.11 -5.19
C ALA A 119 -0.94 -2.11 -4.21
N GLY A 120 -1.66 -0.99 -4.09
CA GLY A 120 -2.84 -0.86 -3.24
C GLY A 120 -3.99 -1.77 -3.65
N MET A 121 -4.10 -2.13 -4.92
CA MET A 121 -5.12 -3.06 -5.40
C MET A 121 -4.96 -4.49 -4.85
N VAL A 122 -3.76 -4.86 -4.36
CA VAL A 122 -3.53 -6.19 -3.74
C VAL A 122 -4.40 -6.41 -2.52
N VAL A 123 -4.65 -5.36 -1.74
CA VAL A 123 -5.42 -5.49 -0.49
C VAL A 123 -6.88 -5.90 -0.77
N PRO A 124 -7.68 -5.17 -1.56
CA PRO A 124 -9.05 -5.58 -1.84
C PRO A 124 -9.15 -6.81 -2.74
N LEU A 125 -8.26 -6.95 -3.72
CA LEU A 125 -8.34 -8.06 -4.70
C LEU A 125 -7.69 -9.35 -4.21
N GLY A 126 -6.76 -9.27 -3.25
CA GLY A 126 -6.05 -10.43 -2.72
C GLY A 126 -6.97 -11.46 -2.08
N SER A 127 -8.04 -11.03 -1.42
CA SER A 127 -9.05 -11.92 -0.83
C SER A 127 -9.83 -12.68 -1.91
N ILE A 128 -10.24 -11.99 -2.97
CA ILE A 128 -10.94 -12.57 -4.13
C ILE A 128 -10.00 -13.53 -4.87
N PHE A 129 -8.76 -13.10 -5.13
CA PHE A 129 -7.75 -13.91 -5.80
C PHE A 129 -7.40 -15.19 -5.04
N SER A 130 -7.26 -15.09 -3.70
CA SER A 130 -7.00 -16.24 -2.84
C SER A 130 -8.12 -17.26 -2.88
N ARG A 131 -9.37 -16.79 -2.87
CA ARG A 131 -10.55 -17.66 -2.85
C ARG A 131 -10.84 -18.28 -4.23
N ASP A 132 -10.88 -17.45 -5.27
CA ASP A 132 -11.43 -17.85 -6.57
C ASP A 132 -10.38 -18.43 -7.53
N VAL A 133 -9.12 -18.01 -7.37
CA VAL A 133 -8.02 -18.45 -8.24
C VAL A 133 -7.20 -19.56 -7.60
N LEU A 134 -6.88 -19.40 -6.32
CA LEU A 134 -6.00 -20.31 -5.61
C LEU A 134 -6.74 -21.35 -4.76
N GLY A 135 -8.05 -21.19 -4.57
CA GLY A 135 -8.86 -22.09 -3.74
C GLY A 135 -8.47 -22.12 -2.26
N ALA A 136 -7.71 -21.09 -1.80
CA ALA A 136 -7.14 -21.05 -0.44
C ALA A 136 -7.98 -20.25 0.56
N GLY A 137 -9.06 -19.59 0.12
CA GLY A 137 -10.02 -18.89 0.97
C GLY A 137 -9.39 -17.78 1.83
N ALA A 138 -10.00 -17.50 2.99
CA ALA A 138 -9.55 -16.47 3.92
C ALA A 138 -8.14 -16.77 4.50
N ALA A 139 -7.83 -18.04 4.76
CA ALA A 139 -6.51 -18.44 5.27
C ALA A 139 -5.40 -18.09 4.28
N GLY A 140 -5.61 -18.35 2.98
CA GLY A 140 -4.65 -17.97 1.93
C GLY A 140 -4.44 -16.46 1.82
N TYR A 141 -5.51 -15.69 1.98
CA TYR A 141 -5.40 -14.22 2.04
C TYR A 141 -4.59 -13.76 3.25
N GLY A 142 -4.81 -14.35 4.43
CA GLY A 142 -4.01 -14.08 5.62
C GLY A 142 -2.51 -14.34 5.38
N VAL A 143 -2.17 -15.43 4.68
CA VAL A 143 -0.79 -15.72 4.27
C VAL A 143 -0.24 -14.65 3.33
N PHE A 144 -1.03 -14.14 2.38
CA PHE A 144 -0.62 -13.06 1.48
C PHE A 144 -0.27 -11.77 2.23
N ILE A 145 -1.16 -11.32 3.11
CA ILE A 145 -0.94 -10.09 3.88
C ILE A 145 0.28 -10.24 4.80
N THR A 146 0.43 -11.41 5.41
CA THR A 146 1.61 -11.74 6.22
C THR A 146 2.89 -11.70 5.40
N ALA A 147 2.91 -12.34 4.23
CA ALA A 147 4.06 -12.35 3.33
C ALA A 147 4.41 -10.95 2.82
N LEU A 148 3.39 -10.14 2.48
CA LEU A 148 3.57 -8.74 2.10
C LEU A 148 4.22 -7.94 3.24
N GLY A 149 3.70 -8.06 4.46
CA GLY A 149 4.21 -7.36 5.63
C GLY A 149 5.65 -7.76 6.00
N PHE A 150 5.95 -9.06 6.03
CA PHE A 150 7.32 -9.55 6.23
C PHE A 150 8.24 -9.10 5.09
N GLY A 151 7.74 -9.11 3.85
CA GLY A 151 8.47 -8.59 2.70
C GLY A 151 8.86 -7.14 2.89
N VAL A 152 7.91 -6.27 3.29
CA VAL A 152 8.18 -4.85 3.55
C VAL A 152 9.24 -4.68 4.63
N ALA A 153 9.14 -5.40 5.74
CA ALA A 153 10.14 -5.37 6.82
C ALA A 153 11.52 -5.82 6.33
N ALA A 154 11.58 -6.92 5.57
CA ALA A 154 12.81 -7.43 4.97
C ALA A 154 13.42 -6.43 3.96
N GLY A 155 12.59 -5.74 3.17
CA GLY A 155 13.02 -4.70 2.24
C GLY A 155 13.70 -3.52 2.93
N VAL A 156 13.15 -3.06 4.04
CA VAL A 156 13.75 -2.00 4.88
C VAL A 156 15.11 -2.44 5.45
N LEU A 157 15.21 -3.68 5.92
CA LEU A 157 16.46 -4.24 6.44
C LEU A 157 17.50 -4.41 5.33
N LEU A 158 17.11 -4.98 4.19
CA LEU A 158 17.99 -5.21 3.05
C LEU A 158 18.53 -3.90 2.48
N LEU A 159 17.74 -2.83 2.55
CA LEU A 159 18.14 -1.50 2.12
C LEU A 159 19.39 -1.01 2.88
N SER A 160 19.51 -1.31 4.17
CA SER A 160 20.67 -0.90 4.99
C SER A 160 21.99 -1.44 4.44
N VAL A 161 21.94 -2.57 3.74
CA VAL A 161 23.10 -3.19 3.07
C VAL A 161 23.24 -2.68 1.62
N THR A 162 22.13 -2.66 0.90
CA THR A 162 22.12 -2.34 -0.54
C THR A 162 22.48 -0.89 -0.83
N GLN A 163 22.05 0.07 -0.01
CA GLN A 163 22.36 1.49 -0.18
C GLN A 163 23.86 1.82 -0.05
N LYS A 164 24.66 0.93 0.53
CA LYS A 164 26.12 1.08 0.58
C LYS A 164 26.80 0.77 -0.76
N ARG A 165 26.15 0.03 -1.63
CA ARG A 165 26.70 -0.45 -2.92
C ARG A 165 26.11 0.23 -4.14
N LEU A 166 24.86 0.68 -4.05
CA LEU A 166 24.12 1.27 -5.17
C LEU A 166 23.61 2.67 -4.83
N PRO A 167 23.58 3.59 -5.80
CA PRO A 167 22.96 4.92 -5.63
C PRO A 167 21.47 4.77 -5.31
N LYS A 168 20.96 5.57 -4.39
CA LYS A 168 19.56 5.58 -3.93
C LYS A 168 18.56 5.61 -5.09
N VAL A 169 18.84 6.44 -6.10
CA VAL A 169 18.01 6.57 -7.30
C VAL A 169 17.88 5.23 -8.05
N GLN A 170 18.99 4.49 -8.21
CA GLN A 170 18.95 3.19 -8.90
C GLN A 170 18.19 2.13 -8.09
N ILE A 171 18.31 2.15 -6.76
CA ILE A 171 17.54 1.28 -5.88
C ILE A 171 16.04 1.55 -6.05
N PHE A 172 15.64 2.84 -6.07
CA PHE A 172 14.25 3.23 -6.25
C PHE A 172 13.69 2.75 -7.60
N GLU A 173 14.41 3.00 -8.69
CA GLU A 173 14.02 2.58 -10.04
C GLU A 173 13.92 1.05 -10.14
N LEU A 174 14.96 0.33 -9.72
CA LEU A 174 15.01 -1.14 -9.77
C LEU A 174 13.90 -1.77 -8.94
N SER A 175 13.65 -1.23 -7.75
CA SER A 175 12.59 -1.74 -6.88
C SER A 175 11.20 -1.58 -7.51
N LEU A 176 10.92 -0.48 -8.22
CA LEU A 176 9.66 -0.31 -8.95
C LEU A 176 9.51 -1.34 -10.08
N PHE A 177 10.57 -1.59 -10.87
CA PHE A 177 10.52 -2.58 -11.95
C PHE A 177 10.34 -4.00 -11.41
N VAL A 178 11.08 -4.37 -10.38
CA VAL A 178 10.96 -5.68 -9.75
C VAL A 178 9.59 -5.83 -9.07
N ALA A 179 9.05 -4.78 -8.43
CA ALA A 179 7.72 -4.80 -7.85
C ALA A 179 6.62 -5.07 -8.90
N GLY A 180 6.67 -4.36 -10.04
CA GLY A 180 5.72 -4.59 -11.12
C GLY A 180 5.82 -6.00 -11.73
N GLY A 181 7.05 -6.48 -11.93
CA GLY A 181 7.30 -7.85 -12.40
C GLY A 181 6.84 -8.91 -11.41
N SER A 182 7.10 -8.74 -10.12
CA SER A 182 6.66 -9.67 -9.08
C SER A 182 5.14 -9.70 -8.92
N MET A 183 4.47 -8.56 -9.13
CA MET A 183 3.01 -8.49 -9.15
C MET A 183 2.41 -9.30 -10.30
N ILE A 184 2.94 -9.12 -11.52
CA ILE A 184 2.51 -9.91 -12.69
C ILE A 184 2.80 -11.39 -12.46
N PHE A 185 3.98 -11.71 -11.92
CA PHE A 185 4.35 -13.08 -11.57
C PHE A 185 3.37 -13.69 -10.57
N ALA A 186 3.11 -13.03 -9.43
CA ALA A 186 2.17 -13.50 -8.41
C ALA A 186 0.78 -13.76 -8.98
N ALA A 187 0.26 -12.81 -9.78
CA ALA A 187 -1.04 -12.93 -10.42
C ALA A 187 -1.11 -14.04 -11.48
N SER A 188 0.01 -14.42 -12.07
CA SER A 188 0.08 -15.51 -13.07
C SER A 188 0.10 -16.89 -12.45
N MET A 189 0.43 -17.01 -11.15
CA MET A 189 0.52 -18.31 -10.48
C MET A 189 -0.87 -18.86 -10.15
N SER A 190 -0.97 -20.18 -10.23
CA SER A 190 -2.15 -20.95 -9.82
C SER A 190 -1.89 -21.76 -8.54
N SER A 191 -0.70 -21.70 -7.96
CA SER A 191 -0.34 -22.28 -6.67
C SER A 191 -0.14 -21.19 -5.62
N LEU A 192 -0.66 -21.43 -4.41
CA LEU A 192 -0.54 -20.49 -3.29
C LEU A 192 0.92 -20.18 -2.97
N SER A 193 1.78 -21.20 -2.92
CA SER A 193 3.20 -21.05 -2.54
C SER A 193 3.96 -20.10 -3.47
N LEU A 194 3.80 -20.26 -4.79
CA LEU A 194 4.48 -19.39 -5.76
C LEU A 194 3.90 -17.97 -5.76
N ALA A 195 2.58 -17.84 -5.61
CA ALA A 195 1.93 -16.54 -5.51
C ALA A 195 2.40 -15.78 -4.26
N VAL A 196 2.53 -16.46 -3.11
CA VAL A 196 3.07 -15.91 -1.86
C VAL A 196 4.51 -15.42 -2.02
N VAL A 197 5.36 -16.16 -2.72
CA VAL A 197 6.73 -15.71 -3.03
C VAL A 197 6.71 -14.42 -3.84
N GLY A 198 5.86 -14.33 -4.87
CA GLY A 198 5.71 -13.10 -5.66
C GLY A 198 5.25 -11.91 -4.80
N VAL A 199 4.28 -12.12 -3.92
CA VAL A 199 3.78 -11.09 -2.99
C VAL A 199 4.84 -10.68 -1.97
N ALA A 200 5.65 -11.63 -1.47
CA ALA A 200 6.78 -11.32 -0.57
C ALA A 200 7.82 -10.42 -1.27
N VAL A 201 8.18 -10.74 -2.53
CA VAL A 201 9.10 -9.91 -3.33
C VAL A 201 8.50 -8.53 -3.59
N LEU A 202 7.19 -8.45 -3.90
CA LEU A 202 6.47 -7.18 -4.01
C LEU A 202 6.59 -6.35 -2.71
N GLY A 203 6.45 -6.99 -1.55
CA GLY A 203 6.63 -6.37 -0.24
C GLY A 203 8.04 -5.82 -0.05
N ILE A 204 9.08 -6.63 -0.35
CA ILE A 204 10.49 -6.20 -0.25
C ILE A 204 10.74 -4.94 -1.09
N CYS A 205 10.26 -4.95 -2.32
CA CYS A 205 10.40 -3.81 -3.22
C CYS A 205 9.59 -2.60 -2.72
N GLY A 206 8.36 -2.81 -2.24
CA GLY A 206 7.51 -1.76 -1.69
C GLY A 206 8.14 -1.07 -0.48
N GLY A 207 8.72 -1.81 0.46
CA GLY A 207 9.47 -1.27 1.59
C GLY A 207 10.68 -0.45 1.15
N SER A 208 11.44 -0.96 0.17
CA SER A 208 12.59 -0.26 -0.39
C SER A 208 12.20 1.05 -1.10
N VAL A 209 11.16 1.01 -1.95
CA VAL A 209 10.63 2.19 -2.66
C VAL A 209 10.17 3.27 -1.68
N TYR A 210 9.46 2.86 -0.63
CA TYR A 210 8.97 3.79 0.37
C TYR A 210 10.11 4.50 1.10
N VAL A 211 11.06 3.74 1.66
CA VAL A 211 12.17 4.32 2.44
C VAL A 211 13.07 5.18 1.57
N VAL A 212 13.46 4.69 0.38
CA VAL A 212 14.33 5.45 -0.52
C VAL A 212 13.61 6.68 -1.07
N GLY A 213 12.32 6.56 -1.40
CA GLY A 213 11.51 7.69 -1.86
C GLY A 213 11.47 8.82 -0.82
N PHE A 214 11.17 8.48 0.44
CA PHE A 214 11.19 9.47 1.52
C PHE A 214 12.58 10.06 1.76
N THR A 215 13.64 9.26 1.67
CA THR A 215 15.02 9.74 1.82
C THR A 215 15.39 10.73 0.71
N LEU A 216 15.05 10.39 -0.55
CA LEU A 216 15.31 11.28 -1.68
C LEU A 216 14.55 12.61 -1.56
N LEU A 217 13.32 12.57 -1.05
CA LEU A 217 12.54 13.79 -0.79
C LEU A 217 13.21 14.64 0.30
N HIS A 218 13.62 14.03 1.42
CA HIS A 218 14.32 14.76 2.49
C HIS A 218 15.62 15.42 2.05
N GLU A 219 16.35 14.79 1.12
CA GLU A 219 17.61 15.32 0.62
C GLU A 219 17.47 16.44 -0.43
N ASN A 220 16.32 16.53 -1.10
CA ASN A 220 16.08 17.47 -2.19
C ASN A 220 15.04 18.54 -1.88
N VAL A 221 14.64 18.68 -0.61
CA VAL A 221 13.64 19.64 -0.15
C VAL A 221 14.20 20.47 0.99
N ASP A 222 14.17 21.79 0.84
CA ASP A 222 14.57 22.75 1.86
C ASP A 222 13.68 22.66 3.10
N ASP A 223 14.25 22.95 4.28
CA ASP A 223 13.56 22.83 5.57
C ASP A 223 12.28 23.65 5.65
N GLU A 224 12.24 24.84 5.02
CA GLU A 224 11.06 25.73 4.99
C GLU A 224 9.87 25.13 4.24
N LEU A 225 10.13 24.39 3.16
CA LEU A 225 9.10 23.77 2.32
C LEU A 225 8.75 22.34 2.74
N ARG A 226 9.55 21.71 3.60
CA ARG A 226 9.42 20.31 3.99
C ARG A 226 8.03 19.96 4.48
N GLY A 227 7.47 20.75 5.38
CA GLY A 227 6.12 20.53 5.91
C GLY A 227 5.04 20.51 4.84
N ARG A 228 5.10 21.44 3.88
CA ARG A 228 4.12 21.57 2.79
C ARG A 228 4.22 20.43 1.79
N ILE A 229 5.44 20.02 1.43
CA ILE A 229 5.68 18.94 0.47
C ILE A 229 5.28 17.59 1.07
N PHE A 230 5.62 17.32 2.34
CA PHE A 230 5.21 16.08 3.00
C PHE A 230 3.70 16.01 3.24
N SER A 231 3.02 17.12 3.56
CA SER A 231 1.56 17.13 3.65
C SER A 231 0.91 16.83 2.30
N ALA A 232 1.42 17.41 1.21
CA ALA A 232 0.97 17.13 -0.14
C ALA A 232 1.21 15.65 -0.53
N LEU A 233 2.38 15.10 -0.20
CA LEU A 233 2.71 13.69 -0.43
C LEU A 233 1.75 12.76 0.33
N TYR A 234 1.53 12.99 1.63
CA TYR A 234 0.60 12.17 2.42
C TYR A 234 -0.83 12.24 1.90
N THR A 235 -1.27 13.41 1.45
CA THR A 235 -2.59 13.57 0.82
C THR A 235 -2.63 12.77 -0.49
N LEU A 236 -1.61 12.87 -1.33
CA LEU A 236 -1.50 12.12 -2.58
C LEU A 236 -1.52 10.61 -2.34
N VAL A 237 -0.73 10.12 -1.39
CA VAL A 237 -0.69 8.69 -0.99
C VAL A 237 -2.08 8.21 -0.59
N ARG A 238 -2.79 8.94 0.27
CA ARG A 238 -4.14 8.58 0.71
C ARG A 238 -5.15 8.56 -0.43
N LEU A 239 -5.09 9.56 -1.33
CA LEU A 239 -5.94 9.59 -2.52
C LEU A 239 -5.65 8.42 -3.45
N CYS A 240 -4.38 8.07 -3.68
CA CYS A 240 -4.00 6.93 -4.50
C CYS A 240 -4.50 5.60 -3.91
N LEU A 241 -4.40 5.41 -2.59
CA LEU A 241 -4.94 4.24 -1.92
C LEU A 241 -6.47 4.18 -2.01
N LEU A 242 -7.17 5.31 -1.81
CA LEU A 242 -8.61 5.38 -1.98
C LEU A 242 -9.03 5.01 -3.40
N VAL A 243 -8.34 5.56 -4.40
CA VAL A 243 -8.55 5.22 -5.81
C VAL A 243 -8.28 3.73 -6.06
N ALA A 244 -7.19 3.17 -5.52
CA ALA A 244 -6.87 1.75 -5.67
C ALA A 244 -7.96 0.85 -5.06
N PHE A 245 -8.46 1.18 -3.88
CA PHE A 245 -9.48 0.41 -3.17
C PHE A 245 -10.85 0.48 -3.86
N ALA A 246 -11.20 1.63 -4.44
CA ALA A 246 -12.44 1.79 -5.18
C ALA A 246 -12.35 1.18 -6.59
N LEU A 247 -11.29 1.50 -7.34
CA LEU A 247 -11.14 1.04 -8.72
C LEU A 247 -10.80 -0.45 -8.84
N GLY A 248 -10.07 -1.02 -7.87
CA GLY A 248 -9.67 -2.42 -7.92
C GLY A 248 -10.85 -3.37 -8.10
N PRO A 249 -11.80 -3.45 -7.16
CA PRO A 249 -12.99 -4.29 -7.28
C PRO A 249 -13.85 -3.95 -8.50
N PHE A 250 -14.07 -2.65 -8.79
CA PHE A 250 -14.84 -2.21 -9.95
C PHE A 250 -14.22 -2.69 -11.28
N LEU A 251 -12.91 -2.52 -11.45
CA LEU A 251 -12.19 -3.00 -12.63
C LEU A 251 -12.22 -4.53 -12.72
N SER A 252 -12.10 -5.22 -11.59
CA SER A 252 -12.18 -6.68 -11.55
C SER A 252 -13.50 -7.19 -12.09
N GLU A 253 -14.61 -6.57 -11.70
CA GLU A 253 -15.95 -6.93 -12.19
C GLU A 253 -16.12 -6.54 -13.66
N ALA A 254 -15.74 -5.33 -14.04
CA ALA A 254 -15.83 -4.86 -15.43
C ALA A 254 -15.01 -5.74 -16.37
N LEU A 255 -13.77 -6.09 -16.00
CA LEU A 255 -12.92 -6.97 -16.81
C LEU A 255 -13.43 -8.41 -16.80
N ASN A 256 -14.05 -8.89 -15.72
CA ASN A 256 -14.68 -10.21 -15.70
C ASN A 256 -15.80 -10.28 -16.73
N ASN A 257 -16.64 -9.26 -16.84
CA ASN A 257 -17.70 -9.18 -17.84
C ASN A 257 -17.15 -9.19 -19.28
N VAL A 258 -15.98 -8.56 -19.51
CA VAL A 258 -15.30 -8.61 -20.81
C VAL A 258 -14.75 -10.03 -21.08
N VAL A 259 -14.08 -10.63 -20.12
CA VAL A 259 -13.51 -11.97 -20.22
C VAL A 259 -14.62 -13.01 -20.52
N VAL A 260 -15.75 -12.94 -19.83
CA VAL A 260 -16.91 -13.83 -20.05
C VAL A 260 -17.47 -13.69 -21.46
N ARG A 261 -17.46 -12.49 -22.05
CA ARG A 261 -17.93 -12.27 -23.41
C ARG A 261 -16.98 -12.79 -24.49
N VAL A 262 -15.67 -12.81 -24.17
CA VAL A 262 -14.62 -13.20 -25.14
C VAL A 262 -14.31 -14.69 -25.06
N LEU A 263 -14.38 -15.28 -23.87
CA LEU A 263 -14.05 -16.69 -23.64
C LEU A 263 -15.35 -17.51 -23.54
N ASN A 264 -15.44 -18.59 -24.31
CA ASN A 264 -16.61 -19.47 -24.35
C ASN A 264 -16.58 -20.57 -23.28
N ASP A 265 -15.42 -20.83 -22.67
CA ASP A 265 -15.25 -21.90 -21.68
C ASP A 265 -15.31 -21.31 -20.26
N CYS A 266 -16.52 -21.02 -19.80
CA CYS A 266 -16.77 -20.35 -18.53
C CYS A 266 -17.62 -21.22 -17.59
N ARG A 267 -17.27 -21.25 -16.29
CA ARG A 267 -17.97 -22.00 -15.25
C ARG A 267 -18.45 -21.06 -14.13
N PRO A 268 -19.63 -21.32 -13.53
CA PRO A 268 -20.07 -20.57 -12.37
C PRO A 268 -19.14 -20.80 -11.17
N ALA A 269 -18.84 -19.74 -10.44
CA ALA A 269 -18.03 -19.74 -9.22
C ALA A 269 -18.71 -18.90 -8.13
N PRO A 270 -18.33 -19.03 -6.85
CA PRO A 270 -18.97 -18.31 -5.73
C PRO A 270 -18.96 -16.79 -5.87
N SER A 271 -17.97 -16.21 -6.56
CA SER A 271 -17.85 -14.77 -6.81
C SER A 271 -18.25 -14.32 -8.20
N GLY A 272 -18.88 -15.20 -8.98
CA GLY A 272 -19.28 -14.91 -10.36
C GLY A 272 -18.85 -16.00 -11.33
N THR A 273 -18.70 -15.67 -12.61
CA THR A 273 -18.29 -16.62 -13.65
C THR A 273 -16.78 -16.60 -13.85
N ILE A 274 -16.15 -17.77 -13.79
CA ILE A 274 -14.72 -17.93 -14.06
C ILE A 274 -14.54 -18.62 -15.40
N CYS A 275 -13.76 -17.98 -16.28
CA CYS A 275 -13.41 -18.56 -17.58
C CYS A 275 -11.99 -19.15 -17.53
N SER A 276 -11.76 -20.23 -18.28
CA SER A 276 -10.48 -20.90 -18.39
C SER A 276 -9.95 -20.87 -19.82
N VAL A 277 -8.64 -20.75 -19.96
CA VAL A 277 -7.94 -20.89 -21.24
C VAL A 277 -7.11 -22.14 -21.21
N ASN A 278 -7.26 -22.97 -22.24
CA ASN A 278 -6.49 -24.19 -22.45
C ASN A 278 -5.22 -23.84 -23.26
N PHE A 279 -4.05 -24.13 -22.71
CA PHE A 279 -2.80 -23.96 -23.42
C PHE A 279 -2.43 -25.24 -24.21
N PRO A 280 -1.69 -25.10 -25.33
CA PRO A 280 -1.09 -26.22 -26.00
C PRO A 280 -0.16 -26.99 -25.04
N GLY A 281 -0.53 -28.21 -24.66
CA GLY A 281 0.17 -29.02 -23.64
C GLY A 281 -0.70 -29.44 -22.46
N GLY A 282 -2.02 -29.12 -22.49
CA GLY A 282 -3.01 -29.61 -21.50
C GLY A 282 -3.07 -28.80 -20.21
N ALA A 283 -2.30 -27.74 -20.07
CA ALA A 283 -2.39 -26.84 -18.94
C ALA A 283 -3.62 -25.90 -19.09
N THR A 284 -4.49 -25.89 -18.08
CA THR A 284 -5.63 -24.97 -18.01
C THR A 284 -5.35 -23.86 -17.01
N MET A 285 -5.58 -22.61 -17.41
CA MET A 285 -5.41 -21.45 -16.55
C MET A 285 -6.74 -20.73 -16.41
N ALA A 286 -7.22 -20.60 -15.17
CA ALA A 286 -8.39 -19.77 -14.88
C ALA A 286 -8.04 -18.29 -15.04
N ILE A 287 -8.82 -17.53 -15.80
CA ILE A 287 -8.62 -16.09 -16.04
C ILE A 287 -9.87 -15.33 -15.56
N PRO A 288 -10.14 -15.25 -14.26
CA PRO A 288 -11.18 -14.37 -13.76
C PRO A 288 -10.74 -12.91 -13.87
N GLY A 289 -11.69 -11.98 -13.86
CA GLY A 289 -11.42 -10.55 -13.93
C GLY A 289 -10.41 -10.06 -12.90
N VAL A 290 -10.39 -10.65 -11.69
CA VAL A 290 -9.41 -10.32 -10.64
C VAL A 290 -7.97 -10.56 -11.09
N ARG A 291 -7.69 -11.64 -11.82
CA ARG A 291 -6.34 -11.93 -12.34
C ARG A 291 -5.90 -10.89 -13.36
N VAL A 292 -6.80 -10.53 -14.27
CA VAL A 292 -6.53 -9.50 -15.30
C VAL A 292 -6.30 -8.13 -14.66
N THR A 293 -7.08 -7.80 -13.62
CA THR A 293 -6.90 -6.54 -12.87
C THR A 293 -5.56 -6.51 -12.14
N LEU A 294 -5.12 -7.62 -11.56
CA LEU A 294 -3.81 -7.72 -10.91
C LEU A 294 -2.66 -7.63 -11.93
N TRP A 295 -2.81 -8.16 -13.14
CA TRP A 295 -1.84 -7.94 -14.23
C TRP A 295 -1.78 -6.46 -14.60
N LEU A 296 -2.94 -5.81 -14.76
CA LEU A 296 -3.01 -4.37 -15.03
C LEU A 296 -2.35 -3.57 -13.90
N ALA A 297 -2.58 -3.94 -12.63
CA ALA A 297 -1.91 -3.33 -11.49
C ALA A 297 -0.37 -3.45 -11.58
N GLY A 298 0.14 -4.62 -11.96
CA GLY A 298 1.57 -4.83 -12.20
C GLY A 298 2.11 -3.97 -13.34
N VAL A 299 1.36 -3.83 -14.44
CA VAL A 299 1.71 -2.93 -15.56
C VAL A 299 1.72 -1.47 -15.10
N ILE A 300 0.77 -1.05 -14.28
CA ILE A 300 0.74 0.31 -13.69
C ILE A 300 2.02 0.57 -12.89
N ILE A 301 2.47 -0.41 -12.08
CA ILE A 301 3.72 -0.28 -11.32
C ILE A 301 4.94 -0.21 -12.26
N LEU A 302 4.99 -1.01 -13.34
CA LEU A 302 6.06 -0.94 -14.33
C LEU A 302 6.09 0.42 -15.04
N VAL A 303 4.93 0.97 -15.39
CA VAL A 303 4.82 2.32 -15.97
C VAL A 303 5.32 3.38 -14.98
N ALA A 304 4.98 3.24 -13.69
CA ALA A 304 5.52 4.11 -12.63
C ALA A 304 7.06 4.08 -12.60
N GLY A 305 7.65 2.88 -12.68
CA GLY A 305 9.10 2.69 -12.79
C GLY A 305 9.69 3.38 -14.03
N LEU A 306 9.05 3.23 -15.18
CA LEU A 306 9.49 3.85 -16.43
C LEU A 306 9.42 5.38 -16.39
N VAL A 307 8.35 5.93 -15.83
CA VAL A 307 8.18 7.40 -15.67
C VAL A 307 9.24 7.95 -14.73
N ALA A 308 9.47 7.29 -13.58
CA ALA A 308 10.52 7.66 -12.63
C ALA A 308 11.90 7.63 -13.31
N PHE A 309 12.24 6.56 -14.00
CA PHE A 309 13.50 6.38 -14.72
C PHE A 309 13.75 7.48 -15.77
N ARG A 310 12.76 7.78 -16.62
CA ARG A 310 12.87 8.82 -17.65
C ARG A 310 13.06 10.21 -17.06
N SER A 311 12.29 10.52 -16.01
CA SER A 311 12.34 11.84 -15.37
C SER A 311 13.66 12.07 -14.65
N LEU A 312 14.19 11.05 -13.95
CA LEU A 312 15.47 11.14 -13.25
C LEU A 312 16.67 11.22 -14.20
N ARG A 313 16.61 10.54 -15.35
CA ARG A 313 17.62 10.70 -16.42
C ARG A 313 17.60 12.08 -17.04
N ALA A 314 16.43 12.67 -17.28
CA ALA A 314 16.30 14.01 -17.82
C ALA A 314 16.90 15.05 -16.85
N GLY A 315 16.65 14.92 -15.54
CA GLY A 315 17.23 15.78 -14.51
C GLY A 315 18.77 15.71 -14.47
N ARG A 316 19.35 14.51 -14.56
CA ARG A 316 20.82 14.33 -14.61
C ARG A 316 21.49 14.95 -15.84
N ARG A 317 20.82 14.90 -16.98
CA ARG A 317 21.32 15.54 -18.22
C ARG A 317 21.28 17.07 -18.14
N ALA A 318 20.25 17.63 -17.53
CA ALA A 318 20.13 19.07 -17.35
C ALA A 318 21.21 19.63 -16.39
N SER A 319 21.58 18.90 -15.34
CA SER A 319 22.66 19.31 -14.41
C SER A 319 24.08 19.04 -14.92
N ALA A 320 24.25 18.26 -15.98
CA ALA A 320 25.56 17.97 -16.61
C ALA A 320 25.84 18.86 -17.85
N ALA A 321 24.91 19.70 -18.28
CA ALA A 321 25.15 20.67 -19.35
C ALA A 321 26.05 21.81 -18.81
N PRO A 322 27.19 22.13 -19.45
CA PRO A 322 28.03 23.25 -19.05
C PRO A 322 27.29 24.57 -19.18
N GLN A 323 27.36 25.41 -18.12
CA GLN A 323 26.87 26.78 -18.11
C GLN A 323 27.73 27.66 -19.01
#